data_ab2688100c9c9fc797a041073756636a
#
_entry.id   ab2688100c9c9fc797a041073756636a
#
_cell.length_a   1.000
_cell.length_b   1.000
_cell.length_c   1.000
_cell.angle_alpha   90.00
_cell.angle_beta   90.00
_cell.angle_gamma   90.00
#
_symmetry.space_group_name_H-M   'P 1'
#
loop_
_entity.id
_entity.type
_entity.pdbx_description
1 polymer ?
#
loop_
_entity_poly.entity_id
_entity_poly.type
_entity_poly.pdbx_seq_one_letter_code
_entity_poly.pdbx_strand_id
1 'polypeptide(L)'
;MNLFQKTIRRQNESPRPPVWFMRQAGRYHSHYQGIRKRYSFVELCKIPEVARDVTLGPIEDFGFDAAILFSDLLFPLEVMGMGLRYDEGPKLDWHLREPQDLSRLASGATLARGLEYQAQAMRLIREALPSEKGLLGFVGGPLTLFFYAASGSHKGDLSSARAGMHDGRFEGFCERLLDLLAENMALQARAGADTIAVLDTCAGEVPVAEYRDRVVPALAALLERYHRLCPEVPVTYYSKKTGPEHWRALEGLPIAALGIDWLQDLPTVLDTWGERYAIQGNVDPDWLFLEPAELEGRLRALFARVRSLPERKRRGWVCGLGHGVLPGTPESNVRLFLALQKEIFA
;
A
#
# COMPACT_ATOMS: atom_id res chain seq x y z
N MET A 1 12.62 -14.47 11.74
CA MET A 1 11.73 -13.89 10.68
C MET A 1 10.42 -14.67 10.69
N ASN A 2 9.29 -13.96 10.71
CA ASN A 2 7.95 -14.54 10.54
C ASN A 2 7.68 -14.93 9.07
N LEU A 3 6.52 -15.59 8.81
CA LEU A 3 6.15 -16.05 7.47
C LEU A 3 6.09 -14.91 6.45
N PHE A 4 5.51 -13.77 6.84
CA PHE A 4 5.40 -12.60 5.96
C PHE A 4 6.77 -12.03 5.58
N GLN A 5 7.68 -11.86 6.55
CA GLN A 5 9.05 -11.38 6.29
C GLN A 5 9.84 -12.30 5.36
N LYS A 6 9.73 -13.63 5.57
CA LYS A 6 10.35 -14.63 4.69
C LYS A 6 9.79 -14.53 3.26
N THR A 7 8.48 -14.34 3.13
CA THR A 7 7.82 -14.25 1.82
C THR A 7 8.24 -12.98 1.05
N ILE A 8 8.27 -11.81 1.70
CA ILE A 8 8.74 -10.56 1.05
C ILE A 8 10.18 -10.69 0.57
N ARG A 9 11.02 -11.47 1.26
CA ARG A 9 12.42 -11.76 0.88
C ARG A 9 12.55 -12.97 -0.06
N ARG A 10 11.45 -13.59 -0.47
CA ARG A 10 11.39 -14.82 -1.27
C ARG A 10 12.18 -15.99 -0.64
N GLN A 11 12.10 -16.09 0.67
CA GLN A 11 12.73 -17.12 1.51
C GLN A 11 11.69 -18.00 2.21
N ASN A 12 10.44 -17.95 1.74
CA ASN A 12 9.38 -18.78 2.29
C ASN A 12 9.54 -20.23 1.79
N GLU A 13 9.70 -21.14 2.73
CA GLU A 13 9.78 -22.60 2.49
C GLU A 13 8.46 -23.30 2.85
N SER A 14 7.52 -22.58 3.45
CA SER A 14 6.17 -23.10 3.69
C SER A 14 5.39 -23.18 2.37
N PRO A 15 4.59 -24.24 2.15
CA PRO A 15 3.67 -24.28 1.01
C PRO A 15 2.63 -23.16 1.08
N ARG A 16 2.31 -22.67 2.28
CA ARG A 16 1.30 -21.65 2.54
C ARG A 16 1.86 -20.24 2.35
N PRO A 17 1.29 -19.41 1.44
CA PRO A 17 1.58 -17.98 1.39
C PRO A 17 0.91 -17.26 2.57
N PRO A 18 1.51 -16.17 3.11
CA PRO A 18 0.81 -15.32 4.06
C PRO A 18 -0.33 -14.58 3.39
N VAL A 19 -1.37 -14.25 4.17
CA VAL A 19 -2.50 -13.46 3.69
C VAL A 19 -2.50 -12.07 4.33
N TRP A 20 -2.63 -11.06 3.48
CA TRP A 20 -2.81 -9.66 3.86
C TRP A 20 -3.73 -8.96 2.84
N PHE A 21 -4.69 -8.18 3.35
CA PHE A 21 -5.58 -7.39 2.50
C PHE A 21 -5.32 -5.89 2.70
N MET A 22 -5.14 -5.17 1.61
CA MET A 22 -5.18 -3.71 1.64
C MET A 22 -6.55 -3.26 2.17
N ARG A 23 -6.56 -2.32 3.13
CA ARG A 23 -7.77 -1.85 3.83
C ARG A 23 -8.51 -2.95 4.60
N GLN A 24 -7.80 -3.97 5.11
CA GLN A 24 -8.38 -5.00 5.98
C GLN A 24 -9.01 -4.41 7.25
N ALA A 25 -8.52 -3.30 7.77
CA ALA A 25 -9.25 -2.44 8.70
C ALA A 25 -10.01 -1.38 7.89
N GLY A 26 -11.34 -1.40 7.91
CA GLY A 26 -12.13 -0.51 7.07
C GLY A 26 -13.63 -0.60 7.27
N ARG A 27 -14.36 0.16 6.48
CA ARG A 27 -15.82 0.36 6.62
C ARG A 27 -16.69 -0.90 6.51
N TYR A 28 -16.14 -2.00 6.02
CA TYR A 28 -16.86 -3.29 5.99
C TYR A 28 -16.83 -4.01 7.34
N HIS A 29 -15.81 -3.74 8.17
CA HIS A 29 -15.48 -4.48 9.37
C HIS A 29 -16.24 -3.91 10.59
N SER A 30 -16.96 -4.77 11.32
CA SER A 30 -17.79 -4.39 12.46
C SER A 30 -16.98 -3.77 13.61
N HIS A 31 -15.78 -4.31 13.90
CA HIS A 31 -14.85 -3.74 14.89
C HIS A 31 -14.49 -2.29 14.54
N TYR A 32 -14.06 -2.03 13.28
CA TYR A 32 -13.77 -0.68 12.82
C TYR A 32 -14.98 0.26 12.98
N GLN A 33 -16.17 -0.19 12.59
CA GLN A 33 -17.39 0.60 12.71
C GLN A 33 -17.71 0.94 14.18
N GLY A 34 -17.44 0.02 15.10
CA GLY A 34 -17.59 0.24 16.55
C GLY A 34 -16.70 1.36 17.07
N ILE A 35 -15.43 1.40 16.65
CA ILE A 35 -14.48 2.46 17.04
C ILE A 35 -14.85 3.78 16.34
N ARG A 36 -15.23 3.73 15.05
CA ARG A 36 -15.59 4.91 14.24
C ARG A 36 -16.78 5.70 14.79
N LYS A 37 -17.67 5.08 15.57
CA LYS A 37 -18.78 5.76 16.25
C LYS A 37 -18.29 6.75 17.33
N ARG A 38 -17.10 6.53 17.88
CA ARG A 38 -16.55 7.32 19.01
C ARG A 38 -15.49 8.33 18.57
N TYR A 39 -14.84 8.10 17.43
CA TYR A 39 -13.72 8.90 16.94
C TYR A 39 -13.95 9.33 15.49
N SER A 40 -13.53 10.54 15.15
CA SER A 40 -13.43 11.01 13.76
C SER A 40 -12.38 10.20 13.00
N PHE A 41 -12.40 10.26 11.65
CA PHE A 41 -11.37 9.57 10.84
C PHE A 41 -9.96 10.06 11.15
N VAL A 42 -9.80 11.36 11.38
CA VAL A 42 -8.51 11.96 11.72
C VAL A 42 -8.02 11.44 13.08
N GLU A 43 -8.90 11.36 14.08
CA GLU A 43 -8.56 10.80 15.40
C GLU A 43 -8.18 9.32 15.31
N LEU A 44 -8.87 8.51 14.47
CA LEU A 44 -8.50 7.12 14.22
C LEU A 44 -7.07 6.98 13.69
N CYS A 45 -6.59 7.96 12.92
CA CYS A 45 -5.26 7.94 12.34
C CYS A 45 -4.19 8.57 13.24
N LYS A 46 -4.55 9.62 14.00
CA LYS A 46 -3.58 10.49 14.71
C LYS A 46 -3.46 10.22 16.21
N ILE A 47 -4.38 9.47 16.81
CA ILE A 47 -4.26 9.00 18.19
C ILE A 47 -3.61 7.60 18.14
N PRO A 48 -2.34 7.46 18.60
CA PRO A 48 -1.57 6.22 18.41
C PRO A 48 -2.27 4.97 18.98
N GLU A 49 -2.91 5.07 20.14
CA GLU A 49 -3.61 3.98 20.79
C GLU A 49 -4.85 3.55 19.99
N VAL A 50 -5.57 4.52 19.42
CA VAL A 50 -6.76 4.24 18.60
C VAL A 50 -6.34 3.64 17.26
N ALA A 51 -5.29 4.15 16.62
CA ALA A 51 -4.73 3.58 15.40
C ALA A 51 -4.26 2.12 15.60
N ARG A 52 -3.63 1.83 16.77
CA ARG A 52 -3.28 0.46 17.18
C ARG A 52 -4.53 -0.44 17.24
N ASP A 53 -5.56 -0.02 17.97
CA ASP A 53 -6.77 -0.82 18.17
C ASP A 53 -7.48 -1.10 16.86
N VAL A 54 -7.56 -0.11 15.96
CA VAL A 54 -8.11 -0.28 14.61
C VAL A 54 -7.26 -1.27 13.79
N THR A 55 -5.95 -1.20 13.91
CA THR A 55 -5.01 -2.05 13.15
C THR A 55 -5.09 -3.52 13.61
N LEU A 56 -5.24 -3.77 14.90
CA LEU A 56 -5.23 -5.12 15.47
C LEU A 56 -6.56 -5.86 15.25
N GLY A 57 -7.68 -5.16 15.16
CA GLY A 57 -8.99 -5.78 14.99
C GLY A 57 -9.07 -6.86 13.89
N PRO A 58 -8.61 -6.62 12.66
CA PRO A 58 -8.59 -7.65 11.61
C PRO A 58 -7.68 -8.85 11.92
N ILE A 59 -6.61 -8.64 12.68
CA ILE A 59 -5.73 -9.74 13.11
C ILE A 59 -6.46 -10.66 14.10
N GLU A 60 -7.15 -10.06 15.06
CA GLU A 60 -7.91 -10.78 16.09
C GLU A 60 -9.15 -11.48 15.49
N ASP A 61 -9.92 -10.78 14.67
CA ASP A 61 -11.20 -11.27 14.16
C ASP A 61 -11.06 -12.26 12.99
N PHE A 62 -10.07 -12.08 12.13
CA PHE A 62 -9.91 -12.89 10.91
C PHE A 62 -8.62 -13.73 10.89
N GLY A 63 -7.63 -13.38 11.69
CA GLY A 63 -6.37 -14.10 11.75
C GLY A 63 -5.44 -13.85 10.57
N PHE A 64 -5.49 -12.68 9.92
CA PHE A 64 -4.53 -12.29 8.88
C PHE A 64 -3.07 -12.49 9.33
N ASP A 65 -2.18 -12.75 8.39
CA ASP A 65 -0.76 -13.01 8.67
C ASP A 65 0.08 -11.73 8.81
N ALA A 66 -0.46 -10.59 8.38
CA ALA A 66 0.20 -9.30 8.56
C ALA A 66 -0.81 -8.19 8.86
N ALA A 67 -0.41 -7.28 9.74
CA ALA A 67 -1.10 -6.03 10.01
C ALA A 67 -0.54 -4.91 9.11
N ILE A 68 -1.31 -3.86 8.89
CA ILE A 68 -0.85 -2.61 8.29
C ILE A 68 -1.27 -1.45 9.16
N LEU A 69 -0.37 -0.49 9.38
CA LEU A 69 -0.67 0.74 10.10
C LEU A 69 -2.00 1.35 9.60
N PHE A 70 -2.91 1.67 10.51
CA PHE A 70 -4.09 2.44 10.14
C PHE A 70 -3.74 3.92 10.06
N SER A 71 -3.70 4.47 8.86
CA SER A 71 -3.35 5.85 8.56
C SER A 71 -3.92 6.27 7.20
N ASP A 72 -3.59 7.48 6.75
CA ASP A 72 -3.91 7.95 5.39
C ASP A 72 -2.64 8.39 4.65
N LEU A 73 -2.62 8.16 3.34
CA LEU A 73 -1.47 8.47 2.49
C LEU A 73 -1.28 9.97 2.23
N LEU A 74 -2.29 10.82 2.53
CA LEU A 74 -2.27 12.25 2.23
C LEU A 74 -1.70 13.13 3.36
N PHE A 75 -1.42 12.57 4.53
CA PHE A 75 -0.84 13.37 5.64
C PHE A 75 0.49 14.06 5.30
N PRO A 76 1.35 13.57 4.39
CA PRO A 76 2.48 14.35 3.90
C PRO A 76 2.07 15.67 3.27
N LEU A 77 0.93 15.75 2.55
CA LEU A 77 0.43 17.00 1.96
C LEU A 77 -0.03 17.99 3.04
N GLU A 78 -0.60 17.49 4.15
CA GLU A 78 -0.97 18.32 5.30
C GLU A 78 0.26 19.01 5.91
N VAL A 79 1.33 18.25 6.19
CA VAL A 79 2.54 18.82 6.79
C VAL A 79 3.34 19.69 5.80
N MET A 80 3.12 19.53 4.50
CA MET A 80 3.63 20.44 3.47
C MET A 80 2.83 21.77 3.39
N GLY A 81 1.74 21.92 4.16
CA GLY A 81 0.97 23.16 4.26
C GLY A 81 -0.20 23.26 3.28
N MET A 82 -0.65 22.15 2.70
CA MET A 82 -1.82 22.16 1.79
C MET A 82 -3.16 22.15 2.52
N GLY A 83 -3.17 21.95 3.85
CA GLY A 83 -4.36 21.68 4.64
C GLY A 83 -5.00 20.35 4.24
N LEU A 84 -5.63 19.65 5.19
CA LEU A 84 -6.30 18.38 4.88
C LEU A 84 -7.48 18.20 5.84
N ARG A 85 -8.65 18.03 5.25
CA ARG A 85 -9.90 17.77 5.98
C ARG A 85 -10.58 16.54 5.41
N TYR A 86 -11.38 15.88 6.25
CA TYR A 86 -12.14 14.68 5.88
C TYR A 86 -13.62 14.90 6.19
N ASP A 87 -14.39 15.23 5.14
CA ASP A 87 -15.85 15.29 5.20
C ASP A 87 -16.42 13.98 4.60
N GLU A 88 -16.91 13.98 3.38
CA GLU A 88 -17.28 12.77 2.61
C GLU A 88 -16.07 12.06 1.98
N GLY A 89 -14.89 12.66 2.06
CA GLY A 89 -13.59 12.21 1.56
C GLY A 89 -12.53 13.22 1.88
N PRO A 90 -11.25 12.98 1.49
CA PRO A 90 -10.19 13.93 1.71
C PRO A 90 -10.39 15.19 0.86
N LYS A 91 -10.18 16.36 1.47
CA LYS A 91 -10.20 17.68 0.81
C LYS A 91 -8.99 18.50 1.26
N LEU A 92 -8.27 19.02 0.28
CA LEU A 92 -7.20 19.99 0.50
C LEU A 92 -7.78 21.42 0.48
N ASP A 93 -7.19 22.32 1.25
CA ASP A 93 -7.63 23.74 1.30
C ASP A 93 -7.26 24.48 0.00
N TRP A 94 -6.23 24.04 -0.68
CA TRP A 94 -5.81 24.55 -1.98
C TRP A 94 -5.12 23.44 -2.80
N HIS A 95 -4.98 23.67 -4.11
CA HIS A 95 -4.38 22.74 -5.05
C HIS A 95 -3.23 23.38 -5.82
N LEU A 96 -2.25 22.56 -6.19
CA LEU A 96 -1.08 22.94 -6.99
C LEU A 96 -1.51 23.09 -8.47
N ARG A 97 -2.05 24.26 -8.85
CA ARG A 97 -2.61 24.50 -10.19
C ARG A 97 -1.61 25.08 -11.17
N GLU A 98 -0.64 25.83 -10.66
CA GLU A 98 0.35 26.58 -11.44
C GLU A 98 1.76 26.38 -10.85
N PRO A 99 2.84 26.53 -11.66
CA PRO A 99 4.21 26.36 -11.17
C PRO A 99 4.58 27.26 -9.99
N GLN A 100 4.04 28.48 -9.92
CA GLN A 100 4.29 29.41 -8.80
C GLN A 100 3.72 28.94 -7.47
N ASP A 101 2.70 28.07 -7.46
CA ASP A 101 2.13 27.48 -6.25
C ASP A 101 3.16 26.60 -5.50
N LEU A 102 4.19 26.12 -6.20
CA LEU A 102 5.29 25.37 -5.57
C LEU A 102 5.96 26.15 -4.43
N SER A 103 6.01 27.48 -4.50
CA SER A 103 6.60 28.32 -3.45
C SER A 103 5.81 28.28 -2.13
N ARG A 104 4.56 27.85 -2.15
CA ARG A 104 3.68 27.71 -0.97
C ARG A 104 3.92 26.42 -0.20
N LEU A 105 4.57 25.43 -0.83
CA LEU A 105 4.83 24.15 -0.19
C LEU A 105 6.03 24.24 0.75
N ALA A 106 5.83 23.83 2.00
CA ALA A 106 6.94 23.54 2.90
C ALA A 106 7.72 22.31 2.41
N SER A 107 9.01 22.22 2.73
CA SER A 107 9.88 21.14 2.29
C SER A 107 10.93 20.76 3.34
N GLY A 108 11.52 19.59 3.17
CA GLY A 108 12.65 19.10 3.97
C GLY A 108 12.27 17.99 4.95
N ALA A 109 13.27 17.22 5.33
CA ALA A 109 13.14 16.03 6.18
C ALA A 109 12.53 16.33 7.57
N THR A 110 12.78 17.50 8.11
CA THR A 110 12.28 17.90 9.44
C THR A 110 10.76 17.95 9.54
N LEU A 111 10.05 18.09 8.42
CA LEU A 111 8.59 18.05 8.37
C LEU A 111 8.04 16.68 8.81
N ALA A 112 8.83 15.60 8.69
CA ALA A 112 8.42 14.27 9.12
C ALA A 112 8.11 14.19 10.64
N ARG A 113 8.59 15.14 11.45
CA ARG A 113 8.19 15.28 12.86
C ARG A 113 6.68 15.47 13.03
N GLY A 114 6.01 16.11 12.08
CA GLY A 114 4.55 16.23 12.04
C GLY A 114 3.81 14.91 11.84
N LEU A 115 4.53 13.83 11.46
CA LEU A 115 4.02 12.48 11.25
C LEU A 115 4.48 11.47 12.33
N GLU A 116 5.12 11.94 13.42
CA GLU A 116 5.67 11.08 14.49
C GLU A 116 4.60 10.18 15.15
N TYR A 117 3.32 10.62 15.16
CA TYR A 117 2.21 9.80 15.65
C TYR A 117 2.07 8.46 14.90
N GLN A 118 2.48 8.39 13.62
CA GLN A 118 2.51 7.14 12.85
C GLN A 118 3.55 6.17 13.43
N ALA A 119 4.75 6.66 13.73
CA ALA A 119 5.78 5.87 14.36
C ALA A 119 5.40 5.44 15.79
N GLN A 120 4.72 6.31 16.55
CA GLN A 120 4.19 5.96 17.87
C GLN A 120 3.16 4.83 17.77
N ALA A 121 2.19 4.94 16.84
CA ALA A 121 1.22 3.89 16.59
C ALA A 121 1.90 2.57 16.16
N MET A 122 2.90 2.63 15.28
CA MET A 122 3.66 1.46 14.84
C MET A 122 4.35 0.74 16.01
N ARG A 123 4.96 1.47 16.94
CA ARG A 123 5.56 0.88 18.16
C ARG A 123 4.51 0.15 18.99
N LEU A 124 3.38 0.80 19.29
CA LEU A 124 2.28 0.20 20.05
C LEU A 124 1.69 -1.03 19.35
N ILE A 125 1.57 -0.99 18.02
CA ILE A 125 1.13 -2.15 17.23
C ILE A 125 2.16 -3.28 17.36
N ARG A 126 3.44 -2.98 17.17
CA ARG A 126 4.50 -4.01 17.21
C ARG A 126 4.60 -4.70 18.57
N GLU A 127 4.43 -3.95 19.67
CA GLU A 127 4.41 -4.48 21.04
C GLU A 127 3.22 -5.43 21.28
N ALA A 128 2.05 -5.12 20.72
CA ALA A 128 0.83 -5.91 20.92
C ALA A 128 0.67 -7.05 19.88
N LEU A 129 1.28 -6.93 18.71
CA LEU A 129 1.12 -7.88 17.61
C LEU A 129 1.94 -9.14 17.88
N PRO A 130 1.37 -10.36 17.77
CA PRO A 130 2.11 -11.60 17.90
C PRO A 130 3.35 -11.65 16.98
N SER A 131 4.45 -12.22 17.48
CA SER A 131 5.74 -12.20 16.78
C SER A 131 5.75 -12.93 15.42
N GLU A 132 4.84 -13.88 15.23
CA GLU A 132 4.63 -14.60 13.98
C GLU A 132 3.86 -13.79 12.92
N LYS A 133 3.30 -12.64 13.28
CA LYS A 133 2.58 -11.75 12.37
C LYS A 133 3.49 -10.66 11.81
N GLY A 134 3.32 -10.36 10.52
CA GLY A 134 4.00 -9.25 9.87
C GLY A 134 3.38 -7.90 10.21
N LEU A 135 4.14 -6.82 9.99
CA LEU A 135 3.67 -5.45 10.14
C LEU A 135 4.14 -4.60 8.97
N LEU A 136 3.19 -3.99 8.25
CA LEU A 136 3.47 -3.06 7.16
C LEU A 136 3.34 -1.61 7.65
N GLY A 137 4.36 -0.81 7.29
CA GLY A 137 4.19 0.64 7.16
C GLY A 137 3.83 1.00 5.72
N PHE A 138 3.38 2.23 5.47
CA PHE A 138 3.11 2.67 4.12
C PHE A 138 3.19 4.18 3.94
N VAL A 139 3.39 4.59 2.68
CA VAL A 139 3.30 5.97 2.21
C VAL A 139 2.62 6.01 0.83
N GLY A 140 2.10 7.17 0.45
CA GLY A 140 1.66 7.39 -0.93
C GLY A 140 2.86 7.48 -1.89
N GLY A 141 2.74 6.94 -3.10
CA GLY A 141 3.73 7.15 -4.15
C GLY A 141 3.79 8.62 -4.60
N PRO A 142 4.97 9.09 -5.05
CA PRO A 142 5.12 10.49 -5.47
C PRO A 142 4.10 10.95 -6.51
N LEU A 143 3.80 10.10 -7.50
CA LEU A 143 2.80 10.42 -8.52
C LEU A 143 1.40 10.54 -7.93
N THR A 144 1.00 9.58 -7.07
CA THR A 144 -0.31 9.62 -6.43
C THR A 144 -0.49 10.84 -5.55
N LEU A 145 0.53 11.20 -4.75
CA LEU A 145 0.50 12.41 -3.92
C LEU A 145 0.43 13.67 -4.78
N PHE A 146 1.16 13.72 -5.91
CA PHE A 146 1.08 14.83 -6.85
C PHE A 146 -0.30 14.96 -7.48
N PHE A 147 -0.93 13.85 -7.87
CA PHE A 147 -2.29 13.88 -8.42
C PHE A 147 -3.31 14.43 -7.43
N TYR A 148 -3.20 14.06 -6.17
CA TYR A 148 -4.02 14.68 -5.11
C TYR A 148 -3.69 16.15 -4.91
N ALA A 149 -2.41 16.52 -4.88
CA ALA A 149 -1.99 17.92 -4.74
C ALA A 149 -2.50 18.81 -5.89
N ALA A 150 -2.48 18.31 -7.13
CA ALA A 150 -2.86 19.09 -8.32
C ALA A 150 -4.35 19.04 -8.66
N SER A 151 -5.00 17.87 -8.49
CA SER A 151 -6.41 17.66 -8.91
C SER A 151 -7.35 17.32 -7.73
N GLY A 152 -6.84 17.18 -6.51
CA GLY A 152 -7.63 16.83 -5.31
C GLY A 152 -8.14 15.39 -5.28
N SER A 153 -7.81 14.55 -6.27
CA SER A 153 -8.34 13.20 -6.42
C SER A 153 -7.40 12.32 -7.23
N HIS A 154 -7.61 11.00 -7.13
CA HIS A 154 -7.01 9.99 -8.00
C HIS A 154 -7.98 9.47 -9.08
N LYS A 155 -9.13 10.12 -9.26
CA LYS A 155 -10.18 9.77 -10.24
C LYS A 155 -11.00 11.00 -10.61
N GLY A 156 -11.78 10.88 -11.69
CA GLY A 156 -12.57 11.99 -12.22
C GLY A 156 -11.73 12.88 -13.12
N ASP A 157 -11.85 14.21 -12.97
CA ASP A 157 -11.06 15.16 -13.76
C ASP A 157 -9.62 15.26 -13.23
N LEU A 158 -8.68 14.69 -13.96
CA LEU A 158 -7.26 14.67 -13.67
C LEU A 158 -6.46 15.60 -14.62
N SER A 159 -7.13 16.49 -15.34
CA SER A 159 -6.51 17.37 -16.34
C SER A 159 -5.39 18.24 -15.76
N SER A 160 -5.62 18.83 -14.58
CA SER A 160 -4.60 19.64 -13.89
C SER A 160 -3.35 18.82 -13.54
N ALA A 161 -3.51 17.61 -13.00
CA ALA A 161 -2.38 16.76 -12.68
C ALA A 161 -1.63 16.33 -13.95
N ARG A 162 -2.34 15.94 -15.01
CA ARG A 162 -1.71 15.58 -16.29
C ARG A 162 -0.96 16.75 -16.93
N ALA A 163 -1.52 17.95 -16.92
CA ALA A 163 -0.80 19.14 -17.37
C ALA A 163 0.47 19.39 -16.54
N GLY A 164 0.38 19.20 -15.23
CA GLY A 164 1.49 19.37 -14.29
C GLY A 164 2.64 18.38 -14.47
N MET A 165 2.41 17.28 -15.19
CA MET A 165 3.49 16.37 -15.58
C MET A 165 4.44 16.99 -16.63
N HIS A 166 4.04 18.09 -17.31
CA HIS A 166 4.78 18.67 -18.43
C HIS A 166 5.20 20.13 -18.24
N ASP A 167 4.78 20.78 -17.15
CA ASP A 167 5.03 22.22 -16.91
C ASP A 167 5.99 22.48 -15.73
N GLY A 168 6.65 21.43 -15.22
CA GLY A 168 7.63 21.52 -14.11
C GLY A 168 7.01 21.37 -12.72
N ARG A 169 5.67 21.28 -12.59
CA ARG A 169 5.02 21.11 -11.28
C ARG A 169 5.35 19.75 -10.65
N PHE A 170 5.38 18.68 -11.44
CA PHE A 170 5.68 17.35 -10.90
C PHE A 170 7.11 17.26 -10.36
N GLU A 171 8.09 17.72 -11.12
CA GLU A 171 9.49 17.75 -10.73
C GLU A 171 9.68 18.63 -9.48
N GLY A 172 9.17 19.87 -9.50
CA GLY A 172 9.27 20.80 -8.37
C GLY A 172 8.50 20.33 -7.13
N PHE A 173 7.42 19.57 -7.28
CA PHE A 173 6.71 18.92 -6.18
C PHE A 173 7.57 17.78 -5.59
N CYS A 174 8.15 16.93 -6.42
CA CYS A 174 9.04 15.85 -5.97
C CYS A 174 10.25 16.39 -5.22
N GLU A 175 10.90 17.45 -5.70
CA GLU A 175 12.02 18.10 -4.99
C GLU A 175 11.66 18.49 -3.54
N ARG A 176 10.41 18.89 -3.28
CA ARG A 176 9.94 19.29 -1.96
C ARG A 176 9.44 18.13 -1.10
N LEU A 177 8.93 17.06 -1.75
CA LEU A 177 8.31 15.92 -1.08
C LEU A 177 9.31 14.86 -0.63
N LEU A 178 10.32 14.54 -1.47
CA LEU A 178 11.02 13.26 -1.35
C LEU A 178 11.82 13.11 -0.05
N ASP A 179 12.41 14.19 0.50
CA ASP A 179 13.12 14.12 1.78
C ASP A 179 12.15 13.87 2.94
N LEU A 180 11.01 14.55 2.96
CA LEU A 180 9.92 14.30 3.92
C LEU A 180 9.45 12.85 3.84
N LEU A 181 9.20 12.37 2.63
CA LEU A 181 8.62 11.04 2.41
C LEU A 181 9.60 9.93 2.81
N ALA A 182 10.87 10.06 2.45
CA ALA A 182 11.92 9.13 2.83
C ALA A 182 12.10 9.06 4.35
N GLU A 183 12.09 10.20 5.05
CA GLU A 183 12.18 10.22 6.51
C GLU A 183 10.92 9.62 7.16
N ASN A 184 9.71 9.88 6.62
CA ASN A 184 8.49 9.23 7.10
C ASN A 184 8.54 7.70 6.93
N MET A 185 9.05 7.20 5.80
CA MET A 185 9.29 5.77 5.61
C MET A 185 10.27 5.22 6.66
N ALA A 186 11.36 5.96 6.94
CA ALA A 186 12.36 5.57 7.93
C ALA A 186 11.83 5.60 9.36
N LEU A 187 10.97 6.57 9.73
CA LEU A 187 10.29 6.62 11.02
C LEU A 187 9.43 5.37 11.25
N GLN A 188 8.65 4.96 10.25
CA GLN A 188 7.83 3.74 10.31
C GLN A 188 8.69 2.48 10.36
N ALA A 189 9.77 2.41 9.58
CA ALA A 189 10.70 1.28 9.56
C ALA A 189 11.37 1.07 10.93
N ARG A 190 11.94 2.13 11.52
CA ARG A 190 12.57 2.11 12.84
C ARG A 190 11.58 1.81 13.97
N ALA A 191 10.30 2.08 13.75
CA ALA A 191 9.22 1.76 14.69
C ALA A 191 8.70 0.31 14.59
N GLY A 192 9.31 -0.54 13.75
CA GLY A 192 9.06 -1.98 13.70
C GLY A 192 8.32 -2.50 12.48
N ALA A 193 8.24 -1.73 11.38
CA ALA A 193 7.71 -2.26 10.12
C ALA A 193 8.63 -3.35 9.55
N ASP A 194 8.05 -4.40 9.00
CA ASP A 194 8.74 -5.49 8.29
C ASP A 194 8.96 -5.16 6.80
N THR A 195 8.15 -4.25 6.26
CA THR A 195 8.25 -3.66 4.93
C THR A 195 7.55 -2.31 4.91
N ILE A 196 7.99 -1.41 4.03
CA ILE A 196 7.27 -0.16 3.74
C ILE A 196 6.62 -0.29 2.37
N ALA A 197 5.29 -0.14 2.33
CA ALA A 197 4.54 -0.12 1.08
C ALA A 197 4.48 1.31 0.50
N VAL A 198 5.00 1.51 -0.70
CA VAL A 198 4.79 2.72 -1.50
C VAL A 198 3.57 2.48 -2.37
N LEU A 199 2.48 3.18 -2.09
CA LEU A 199 1.18 2.96 -2.73
C LEU A 199 0.95 3.99 -3.85
N ASP A 200 1.11 3.56 -5.10
CA ASP A 200 1.02 4.43 -6.28
C ASP A 200 -0.21 4.12 -7.14
N THR A 201 -1.39 4.44 -6.60
CA THR A 201 -2.70 4.18 -7.22
C THR A 201 -2.86 4.89 -8.58
N CYS A 202 -2.15 5.98 -8.80
CA CYS A 202 -2.21 6.76 -10.05
C CYS A 202 -1.20 6.31 -11.12
N ALA A 203 -0.38 5.29 -10.86
CA ALA A 203 0.68 4.86 -11.79
C ALA A 203 0.17 4.58 -13.22
N GLY A 204 -0.98 3.94 -13.36
CA GLY A 204 -1.60 3.66 -14.66
C GLY A 204 -2.44 4.80 -15.26
N GLU A 205 -2.43 5.99 -14.65
CA GLU A 205 -3.12 7.17 -15.20
C GLU A 205 -2.23 7.98 -16.15
N VAL A 206 -0.96 7.60 -16.29
CA VAL A 206 0.01 8.19 -17.24
C VAL A 206 0.48 7.12 -18.24
N PRO A 207 0.84 7.51 -19.49
CA PRO A 207 1.39 6.58 -20.47
C PRO A 207 2.70 5.92 -19.97
N VAL A 208 2.98 4.69 -20.41
CA VAL A 208 4.19 3.93 -20.01
C VAL A 208 5.49 4.72 -20.26
N ALA A 209 5.59 5.41 -21.38
CA ALA A 209 6.77 6.23 -21.69
C ALA A 209 6.97 7.34 -20.65
N GLU A 210 5.90 8.05 -20.32
CA GLU A 210 5.92 9.11 -19.29
C GLU A 210 6.19 8.57 -17.89
N TYR A 211 5.57 7.42 -17.56
CA TYR A 211 5.86 6.70 -16.33
C TYR A 211 7.36 6.38 -16.20
N ARG A 212 7.96 5.80 -17.26
CA ARG A 212 9.38 5.46 -17.30
C ARG A 212 10.27 6.71 -17.18
N ASP A 213 9.94 7.78 -17.91
CA ASP A 213 10.84 8.91 -18.07
C ASP A 213 10.72 9.96 -16.96
N ARG A 214 9.61 9.97 -16.19
CA ARG A 214 9.35 10.94 -15.11
C ARG A 214 9.07 10.31 -13.75
N VAL A 215 8.20 9.30 -13.70
CA VAL A 215 7.78 8.70 -12.42
C VAL A 215 8.86 7.79 -11.85
N VAL A 216 9.46 6.95 -12.69
CA VAL A 216 10.53 6.04 -12.27
C VAL A 216 11.74 6.79 -11.70
N PRO A 217 12.24 7.89 -12.29
CA PRO A 217 13.31 8.70 -11.68
C PRO A 217 12.94 9.27 -10.30
N ALA A 218 11.70 9.77 -10.11
CA ALA A 218 11.25 10.26 -8.82
C ALA A 218 11.17 9.14 -7.77
N LEU A 219 10.66 7.96 -8.17
CA LEU A 219 10.63 6.77 -7.32
C LEU A 219 12.05 6.31 -6.98
N ALA A 220 12.96 6.26 -7.94
CA ALA A 220 14.37 5.92 -7.72
C ALA A 220 15.03 6.84 -6.70
N ALA A 221 14.82 8.15 -6.84
CA ALA A 221 15.34 9.16 -5.93
C ALA A 221 14.74 9.03 -4.50
N LEU A 222 13.46 8.65 -4.36
CA LEU A 222 12.85 8.33 -3.06
C LEU A 222 13.51 7.12 -2.42
N LEU A 223 13.62 6.03 -3.19
CA LEU A 223 14.15 4.76 -2.69
C LEU A 223 15.62 4.87 -2.31
N GLU A 224 16.42 5.64 -3.06
CA GLU A 224 17.82 5.91 -2.72
C GLU A 224 17.94 6.66 -1.38
N ARG A 225 17.11 7.70 -1.16
CA ARG A 225 17.08 8.45 0.11
C ARG A 225 16.68 7.55 1.27
N TYR A 226 15.61 6.77 1.09
CA TYR A 226 15.13 5.84 2.10
C TYR A 226 16.16 4.76 2.43
N HIS A 227 16.78 4.16 1.42
CA HIS A 227 17.76 3.09 1.61
C HIS A 227 19.02 3.56 2.38
N ARG A 228 19.41 4.83 2.23
CA ARG A 228 20.47 5.42 3.07
C ARG A 228 20.08 5.52 4.56
N LEU A 229 18.79 5.64 4.86
CA LEU A 229 18.26 5.78 6.23
C LEU A 229 17.95 4.42 6.89
N CYS A 230 17.45 3.45 6.12
CA CYS A 230 16.99 2.14 6.60
C CYS A 230 17.19 1.06 5.51
N PRO A 231 18.43 0.58 5.28
CA PRO A 231 18.73 -0.39 4.21
C PRO A 231 18.15 -1.79 4.46
N GLU A 232 17.87 -2.14 5.73
CA GLU A 232 17.45 -3.48 6.15
C GLU A 232 15.95 -3.74 5.96
N VAL A 233 15.11 -2.68 5.91
CA VAL A 233 13.66 -2.83 5.75
C VAL A 233 13.27 -2.68 4.28
N PRO A 234 12.81 -3.77 3.65
CA PRO A 234 12.50 -3.80 2.22
C PRO A 234 11.31 -2.93 1.85
N VAL A 235 11.23 -2.56 0.59
CA VAL A 235 10.10 -1.81 0.03
C VAL A 235 9.22 -2.72 -0.81
N THR A 236 7.91 -2.60 -0.60
CA THR A 236 6.85 -3.12 -1.47
C THR A 236 6.31 -1.96 -2.30
N TYR A 237 6.32 -2.06 -3.62
CA TYR A 237 5.74 -1.04 -4.50
C TYR A 237 4.42 -1.54 -5.08
N TYR A 238 3.32 -0.88 -4.74
CA TYR A 238 2.01 -1.16 -5.31
C TYR A 238 1.67 -0.14 -6.39
N SER A 239 1.23 -0.64 -7.55
CA SER A 239 0.75 0.20 -8.66
C SER A 239 -0.55 -0.36 -9.25
N LYS A 240 -1.48 0.54 -9.60
CA LYS A 240 -2.79 0.19 -10.16
C LYS A 240 -2.82 0.46 -11.66
N LYS A 241 -3.52 -0.37 -12.42
CA LYS A 241 -3.64 -0.29 -13.89
C LYS A 241 -2.29 -0.35 -14.60
N THR A 242 -1.35 -1.07 -14.01
CA THR A 242 -0.01 -1.27 -14.57
C THR A 242 0.19 -2.72 -15.00
N GLY A 243 1.18 -2.96 -15.83
CA GLY A 243 1.49 -4.28 -16.35
C GLY A 243 2.99 -4.45 -16.63
N PRO A 244 3.36 -5.52 -17.36
CA PRO A 244 4.75 -5.90 -17.57
C PRO A 244 5.67 -4.78 -18.09
N GLU A 245 5.17 -3.87 -18.92
CA GLU A 245 5.99 -2.76 -19.44
C GLU A 245 6.35 -1.74 -18.34
N HIS A 246 5.40 -1.42 -17.44
CA HIS A 246 5.67 -0.59 -16.27
C HIS A 246 6.67 -1.27 -15.33
N TRP A 247 6.52 -2.58 -15.10
CA TRP A 247 7.40 -3.32 -14.17
C TRP A 247 8.82 -3.49 -14.71
N ARG A 248 8.99 -3.61 -16.05
CA ARG A 248 10.32 -3.54 -16.67
C ARG A 248 11.01 -2.20 -16.41
N ALA A 249 10.28 -1.10 -16.40
CA ALA A 249 10.85 0.21 -16.09
C ALA A 249 11.34 0.33 -14.63
N LEU A 250 10.85 -0.52 -13.71
CA LEU A 250 11.30 -0.59 -12.32
C LEU A 250 12.57 -1.44 -12.12
N GLU A 251 13.04 -2.12 -13.17
CA GLU A 251 14.21 -2.98 -13.08
C GLU A 251 15.44 -2.20 -12.63
N GLY A 252 16.17 -2.74 -11.62
CA GLY A 252 17.32 -2.08 -11.02
C GLY A 252 16.99 -1.23 -9.80
N LEU A 253 15.71 -0.91 -9.53
CA LEU A 253 15.34 -0.25 -8.29
C LEU A 253 15.35 -1.23 -7.10
N PRO A 254 15.66 -0.76 -5.87
CA PRO A 254 15.69 -1.60 -4.67
C PRO A 254 14.26 -1.87 -4.15
N ILE A 255 13.45 -2.54 -4.98
CA ILE A 255 12.10 -2.98 -4.68
C ILE A 255 12.13 -4.48 -4.44
N ALA A 256 11.65 -4.94 -3.28
CA ALA A 256 11.59 -6.35 -2.93
C ALA A 256 10.30 -7.02 -3.40
N ALA A 257 9.20 -6.29 -3.41
CA ALA A 257 7.88 -6.83 -3.76
C ALA A 257 7.09 -5.87 -4.66
N LEU A 258 6.35 -6.44 -5.62
CA LEU A 258 5.34 -5.73 -6.42
C LEU A 258 3.95 -6.07 -5.91
N GLY A 259 3.18 -5.06 -5.53
CA GLY A 259 1.74 -5.17 -5.36
C GLY A 259 1.05 -4.94 -6.69
N ILE A 260 0.23 -5.88 -7.11
CA ILE A 260 -0.43 -5.85 -8.41
C ILE A 260 -1.95 -5.84 -8.27
N ASP A 261 -2.63 -5.21 -9.20
CA ASP A 261 -4.09 -5.19 -9.24
C ASP A 261 -4.67 -6.44 -9.93
N TRP A 262 -6.00 -6.55 -9.88
CA TRP A 262 -6.75 -7.71 -10.40
C TRP A 262 -6.87 -7.77 -11.93
N LEU A 263 -6.33 -6.81 -12.66
CA LEU A 263 -6.34 -6.79 -14.13
C LEU A 263 -5.32 -7.75 -14.74
N GLN A 264 -4.41 -8.27 -13.91
CA GLN A 264 -3.36 -9.19 -14.33
C GLN A 264 -3.70 -10.64 -13.96
N ASP A 265 -3.34 -11.61 -14.81
CA ASP A 265 -3.47 -13.03 -14.48
C ASP A 265 -2.36 -13.45 -13.50
N LEU A 266 -2.72 -13.66 -12.23
CA LEU A 266 -1.76 -13.93 -11.16
C LEU A 266 -0.79 -15.10 -11.46
N PRO A 267 -1.27 -16.28 -11.92
CA PRO A 267 -0.34 -17.37 -12.26
C PRO A 267 0.70 -16.97 -13.31
N THR A 268 0.32 -16.24 -14.34
CA THR A 268 1.24 -15.73 -15.38
C THR A 268 2.24 -14.73 -14.79
N VAL A 269 1.80 -13.84 -13.89
CA VAL A 269 2.69 -12.89 -13.22
C VAL A 269 3.70 -13.63 -12.33
N LEU A 270 3.24 -14.60 -11.54
CA LEU A 270 4.13 -15.40 -10.69
C LEU A 270 5.12 -16.21 -11.53
N ASP A 271 4.68 -16.80 -12.65
CA ASP A 271 5.57 -17.55 -13.54
C ASP A 271 6.65 -16.68 -14.15
N THR A 272 6.34 -15.44 -14.51
CA THR A 272 7.26 -14.51 -15.20
C THR A 272 8.14 -13.72 -14.22
N TRP A 273 7.58 -13.23 -13.11
CA TRP A 273 8.20 -12.24 -12.22
C TRP A 273 8.51 -12.76 -10.82
N GLY A 274 7.93 -13.90 -10.41
CA GLY A 274 8.03 -14.43 -9.04
C GLY A 274 9.44 -14.83 -8.61
N GLU A 275 10.34 -15.08 -9.54
CA GLU A 275 11.77 -15.31 -9.23
C GLU A 275 12.55 -14.00 -9.03
N ARG A 276 12.01 -12.86 -9.46
CA ARG A 276 12.65 -11.56 -9.33
C ARG A 276 12.09 -10.75 -8.16
N TYR A 277 10.78 -10.69 -8.03
CA TYR A 277 10.07 -9.95 -7.01
C TYR A 277 9.19 -10.87 -6.16
N ALA A 278 8.96 -10.55 -4.91
CA ALA A 278 7.76 -11.03 -4.25
C ALA A 278 6.55 -10.36 -4.90
N ILE A 279 5.41 -11.08 -4.97
CA ILE A 279 4.18 -10.57 -5.60
C ILE A 279 3.09 -10.52 -4.56
N GLN A 280 2.48 -9.35 -4.35
CA GLN A 280 1.33 -9.18 -3.48
C GLN A 280 0.06 -8.98 -4.32
N GLY A 281 -0.98 -9.70 -3.99
CA GLY A 281 -2.29 -9.60 -4.63
C GLY A 281 -2.77 -10.96 -5.12
N ASN A 282 -3.71 -11.06 -6.08
CA ASN A 282 -4.38 -9.92 -6.74
C ASN A 282 -5.86 -10.24 -6.98
N VAL A 283 -6.47 -10.97 -6.06
CA VAL A 283 -7.89 -11.30 -6.22
C VAL A 283 -8.71 -10.03 -6.38
N ASP A 284 -9.68 -10.04 -7.30
CA ASP A 284 -10.60 -8.93 -7.50
C ASP A 284 -11.41 -8.69 -6.21
N PRO A 285 -11.38 -7.48 -5.64
CA PRO A 285 -12.17 -7.16 -4.45
C PRO A 285 -13.69 -7.39 -4.62
N ASP A 286 -14.20 -7.27 -5.83
CA ASP A 286 -15.62 -7.52 -6.12
C ASP A 286 -16.02 -8.99 -5.94
N TRP A 287 -15.07 -9.94 -6.00
CA TRP A 287 -15.39 -11.33 -5.72
C TRP A 287 -15.89 -11.55 -4.30
N LEU A 288 -15.49 -10.70 -3.36
CA LEU A 288 -15.99 -10.80 -1.99
C LEU A 288 -17.48 -10.43 -1.82
N PHE A 289 -18.15 -9.97 -2.87
CA PHE A 289 -19.62 -9.79 -2.90
C PHE A 289 -20.39 -10.95 -3.54
N LEU A 290 -19.68 -11.93 -4.08
CA LEU A 290 -20.32 -13.11 -4.69
C LEU A 290 -21.00 -13.98 -3.63
N GLU A 291 -21.98 -14.77 -4.09
CA GLU A 291 -22.54 -15.83 -3.27
C GLU A 291 -21.43 -16.80 -2.82
N PRO A 292 -21.46 -17.33 -1.59
CA PRO A 292 -20.36 -18.12 -1.04
C PRO A 292 -19.90 -19.28 -1.93
N ALA A 293 -20.81 -20.00 -2.56
CA ALA A 293 -20.48 -21.13 -3.44
C ALA A 293 -19.74 -20.68 -4.72
N GLU A 294 -20.09 -19.52 -5.28
CA GLU A 294 -19.43 -18.96 -6.44
C GLU A 294 -18.03 -18.45 -6.08
N LEU A 295 -17.92 -17.73 -4.94
CA LEU A 295 -16.64 -17.27 -4.40
C LEU A 295 -15.69 -18.45 -4.18
N GLU A 296 -16.17 -19.52 -3.51
CA GLU A 296 -15.40 -20.73 -3.28
C GLU A 296 -14.90 -21.34 -4.60
N GLY A 297 -15.78 -21.50 -5.58
CA GLY A 297 -15.42 -22.07 -6.90
C GLY A 297 -14.31 -21.27 -7.59
N ARG A 298 -14.42 -19.94 -7.60
CA ARG A 298 -13.41 -19.05 -8.21
C ARG A 298 -12.07 -19.10 -7.46
N LEU A 299 -12.10 -19.06 -6.13
CA LEU A 299 -10.89 -19.12 -5.32
C LEU A 299 -10.18 -20.48 -5.45
N ARG A 300 -10.91 -21.59 -5.41
CA ARG A 300 -10.34 -22.93 -5.64
C ARG A 300 -9.66 -23.03 -7.00
N ALA A 301 -10.30 -22.54 -8.06
CA ALA A 301 -9.73 -22.54 -9.40
C ALA A 301 -8.44 -21.71 -9.48
N LEU A 302 -8.44 -20.51 -8.93
CA LEU A 302 -7.25 -19.63 -8.90
C LEU A 302 -6.11 -20.26 -8.09
N PHE A 303 -6.40 -20.73 -6.88
CA PHE A 303 -5.40 -21.30 -5.97
C PHE A 303 -4.81 -22.62 -6.52
N ALA A 304 -5.60 -23.44 -7.19
CA ALA A 304 -5.10 -24.63 -7.88
C ALA A 304 -4.09 -24.28 -8.98
N ARG A 305 -4.37 -23.25 -9.79
CA ARG A 305 -3.45 -22.75 -10.81
C ARG A 305 -2.15 -22.21 -10.19
N VAL A 306 -2.22 -21.45 -9.09
CA VAL A 306 -1.04 -20.98 -8.39
C VAL A 306 -0.25 -22.14 -7.77
N ARG A 307 -0.94 -23.11 -7.15
CA ARG A 307 -0.30 -24.28 -6.53
C ARG A 307 0.44 -25.16 -7.55
N SER A 308 -0.01 -25.22 -8.80
CA SER A 308 0.65 -25.96 -9.87
C SER A 308 1.98 -25.37 -10.34
N LEU A 309 2.27 -24.09 -9.97
CA LEU A 309 3.54 -23.46 -10.30
C LEU A 309 4.70 -24.03 -9.46
N PRO A 310 5.93 -24.07 -10.00
CA PRO A 310 7.11 -24.39 -9.21
C PRO A 310 7.26 -23.51 -7.97
N GLU A 311 7.70 -24.10 -6.86
CA GLU A 311 7.82 -23.37 -5.59
C GLU A 311 8.67 -22.10 -5.70
N ARG A 312 9.80 -22.15 -6.43
CA ARG A 312 10.67 -20.99 -6.62
C ARG A 312 9.94 -19.77 -7.22
N LYS A 313 8.85 -19.98 -7.97
CA LYS A 313 8.05 -18.92 -8.58
C LYS A 313 6.97 -18.36 -7.66
N ARG A 314 6.46 -19.16 -6.72
CA ARG A 314 5.38 -18.76 -5.80
C ARG A 314 5.82 -18.53 -4.37
N ARG A 315 7.06 -18.84 -3.99
CA ARG A 315 7.57 -18.65 -2.61
C ARG A 315 7.54 -17.20 -2.12
N GLY A 316 7.51 -16.23 -3.03
CA GLY A 316 7.38 -14.80 -2.75
C GLY A 316 5.93 -14.29 -2.86
N TRP A 317 4.93 -15.17 -2.96
CA TRP A 317 3.55 -14.70 -3.09
C TRP A 317 2.94 -14.36 -1.72
N VAL A 318 2.51 -13.10 -1.57
CA VAL A 318 1.64 -12.63 -0.49
C VAL A 318 0.22 -12.63 -1.02
N CYS A 319 -0.59 -13.60 -0.57
CA CYS A 319 -1.96 -13.77 -1.01
C CYS A 319 -2.84 -12.61 -0.53
N GLY A 320 -3.64 -12.06 -1.40
CA GLY A 320 -4.52 -10.95 -1.05
C GLY A 320 -5.31 -10.42 -2.23
N LEU A 321 -5.93 -9.27 -2.01
CA LEU A 321 -6.71 -8.59 -3.03
C LEU A 321 -5.82 -7.70 -3.91
N GLY A 322 -6.29 -7.43 -5.12
CA GLY A 322 -5.63 -6.51 -6.06
C GLY A 322 -5.85 -5.03 -5.73
N HIS A 323 -6.70 -4.71 -4.78
CA HIS A 323 -6.91 -3.38 -4.21
C HIS A 323 -7.54 -3.50 -2.81
N GLY A 324 -7.87 -2.37 -2.17
CA GLY A 324 -8.46 -2.36 -0.84
C GLY A 324 -9.84 -3.04 -0.79
N VAL A 325 -10.13 -3.70 0.34
CA VAL A 325 -11.47 -4.20 0.65
C VAL A 325 -12.49 -3.08 0.49
N LEU A 326 -13.60 -3.39 -0.16
CA LEU A 326 -14.65 -2.44 -0.45
C LEU A 326 -15.62 -2.28 0.74
N PRO A 327 -16.23 -1.09 0.93
CA PRO A 327 -17.28 -0.92 1.91
C PRO A 327 -18.47 -1.87 1.64
N GLY A 328 -19.01 -2.46 2.68
CA GLY A 328 -20.14 -3.40 2.56
C GLY A 328 -19.74 -4.84 2.20
N THR A 329 -18.46 -5.14 2.03
CA THR A 329 -17.98 -6.53 1.87
C THR A 329 -18.47 -7.38 3.04
N PRO A 330 -19.12 -8.54 2.81
CA PRO A 330 -19.50 -9.46 3.87
C PRO A 330 -18.29 -10.03 4.61
N GLU A 331 -18.25 -9.90 5.93
CA GLU A 331 -17.17 -10.50 6.74
C GLU A 331 -17.11 -12.03 6.60
N SER A 332 -18.25 -12.68 6.38
CA SER A 332 -18.34 -14.12 6.11
C SER A 332 -17.49 -14.52 4.89
N ASN A 333 -17.48 -13.71 3.84
CA ASN A 333 -16.73 -13.98 2.64
C ASN A 333 -15.23 -13.74 2.83
N VAL A 334 -14.84 -12.80 3.70
CA VAL A 334 -13.45 -12.66 4.14
C VAL A 334 -12.99 -13.90 4.91
N ARG A 335 -13.83 -14.42 5.84
CA ARG A 335 -13.54 -15.66 6.57
C ARG A 335 -13.44 -16.88 5.63
N LEU A 336 -14.36 -16.99 4.66
CA LEU A 336 -14.35 -18.05 3.66
C LEU A 336 -13.04 -18.01 2.83
N PHE A 337 -12.62 -16.83 2.37
CA PHE A 337 -11.35 -16.67 1.65
C PHE A 337 -10.17 -17.22 2.46
N LEU A 338 -10.06 -16.81 3.73
CA LEU A 338 -8.96 -17.22 4.61
C LEU A 338 -9.00 -18.73 4.93
N ALA A 339 -10.19 -19.29 5.11
CA ALA A 339 -10.36 -20.72 5.35
C ALA A 339 -9.92 -21.55 4.14
N LEU A 340 -10.37 -21.18 2.93
CA LEU A 340 -9.99 -21.85 1.68
C LEU A 340 -8.48 -21.74 1.40
N GLN A 341 -7.89 -20.58 1.64
CA GLN A 341 -6.45 -20.37 1.47
C GLN A 341 -5.66 -21.32 2.41
N LYS A 342 -6.06 -21.41 3.68
CA LYS A 342 -5.42 -22.33 4.63
C LYS A 342 -5.61 -23.80 4.21
N GLU A 343 -6.83 -24.20 3.83
CA GLU A 343 -7.13 -25.57 3.41
C GLU A 343 -6.29 -26.00 2.19
N ILE A 344 -6.24 -25.16 1.16
CA ILE A 344 -5.60 -25.52 -0.11
C ILE A 344 -4.08 -25.53 -0.03
N PHE A 345 -3.49 -24.69 0.83
CA PHE A 345 -2.04 -24.56 0.98
C PHE A 345 -1.49 -25.17 2.30
N ALA A 346 -2.33 -25.94 3.00
CA ALA A 346 -1.90 -26.72 4.17
C ALA A 346 -0.82 -27.76 3.83
#